data_2c79f9dd244317c10f6490e21616985b
#
_entry.id   2c79f9dd244317c10f6490e21616985b
#
_cell.length_a   1.000
_cell.length_b   1.000
_cell.length_c   1.000
_cell.angle_alpha   90.00
_cell.angle_beta   90.00
_cell.angle_gamma   90.00
#
_symmetry.space_group_name_H-M   'P 1'
#
loop_
_entity.id
_entity.type
_entity.pdbx_description
1 polymer ?
#
loop_
_entity_poly.entity_id
_entity_poly.type
_entity_poly.pdbx_seq_one_letter_code
_entity_poly.pdbx_strand_id
1 'polypeptide(L)'
;AEFLEAQLNRLGLSHLTHEYIKITNLKAGQKLSENFKSKAKNDLTVLVYNFVDMLSHAKTEMEVLKELASNDKGYRSLTKSWFQNSPLLEIIKQAKELNFKLIITTDHGTINVKNPSKVVGNKDTSLNLRYKTGRSLSYQDKDVLAVKDPKSIHLPSLNMNSSFIFAKDNLFFAYPNNYNYYVNYFRNTYQHGGISLEEVIIPYVVLNPR
;
A
#
# COMPACT_ATOMS: atom_id res chain seq x y z
N ALA A 1 -7.59 11.52 -9.23
CA ALA A 1 -8.29 12.83 -9.27
C ALA A 1 -9.79 12.65 -9.02
N GLU A 2 -10.50 11.86 -9.84
CA GLU A 2 -11.97 11.68 -9.75
C GLU A 2 -12.48 11.24 -8.37
N PHE A 3 -11.81 10.28 -7.72
CA PHE A 3 -12.20 9.84 -6.37
C PHE A 3 -12.03 10.93 -5.31
N LEU A 4 -11.01 11.77 -5.41
CA LEU A 4 -10.83 12.90 -4.50
C LEU A 4 -11.96 13.91 -4.66
N GLU A 5 -12.29 14.28 -5.89
CA GLU A 5 -13.38 15.20 -6.21
C GLU A 5 -14.73 14.66 -5.72
N ALA A 6 -15.03 13.37 -6.00
CA ALA A 6 -16.25 12.74 -5.51
C ALA A 6 -16.34 12.72 -3.98
N GLN A 7 -15.22 12.52 -3.29
CA GLN A 7 -15.16 12.56 -1.83
C GLN A 7 -15.38 13.95 -1.27
N LEU A 8 -14.77 14.99 -1.86
CA LEU A 8 -14.97 16.38 -1.47
C LEU A 8 -16.43 16.78 -1.65
N ASN A 9 -17.04 16.42 -2.78
CA ASN A 9 -18.46 16.68 -3.05
C ASN A 9 -19.37 16.01 -2.00
N ARG A 10 -19.09 14.74 -1.66
CA ARG A 10 -19.85 14.01 -0.62
C ARG A 10 -19.75 14.67 0.75
N LEU A 11 -18.63 15.31 1.06
CA LEU A 11 -18.41 16.02 2.32
C LEU A 11 -18.89 17.48 2.32
N GLY A 12 -19.50 17.98 1.22
CA GLY A 12 -19.89 19.36 1.10
C GLY A 12 -18.73 20.36 0.93
N LEU A 13 -17.57 19.85 0.51
CA LEU A 13 -16.32 20.62 0.36
C LEU A 13 -15.97 20.90 -1.10
N SER A 14 -16.96 20.89 -1.99
CA SER A 14 -16.78 21.16 -3.44
C SER A 14 -16.23 22.54 -3.76
N HIS A 15 -16.31 23.49 -2.81
CA HIS A 15 -15.76 24.83 -2.95
C HIS A 15 -14.24 24.90 -2.81
N LEU A 16 -13.59 23.86 -2.30
CA LEU A 16 -12.13 23.82 -2.13
C LEU A 16 -11.43 23.55 -3.46
N THR A 17 -10.46 24.41 -3.78
CA THR A 17 -9.52 24.15 -4.87
C THR A 17 -8.61 23.00 -4.47
N HIS A 18 -8.44 22.01 -5.36
CA HIS A 18 -7.65 20.84 -5.02
C HIS A 18 -6.83 20.32 -6.19
N GLU A 19 -5.73 19.64 -5.87
CA GLU A 19 -4.87 18.95 -6.83
C GLU A 19 -4.47 17.59 -6.28
N TYR A 20 -4.44 16.58 -7.16
CA TYR A 20 -3.93 15.23 -6.87
C TYR A 20 -2.71 14.94 -7.75
N ILE A 21 -1.56 14.69 -7.11
CA ILE A 21 -0.30 14.44 -7.79
C ILE A 21 0.22 13.06 -7.38
N LYS A 22 0.47 12.17 -8.35
CA LYS A 22 1.10 10.87 -8.13
C LYS A 22 2.51 10.87 -8.69
N ILE A 23 3.50 10.56 -7.84
CA ILE A 23 4.91 10.46 -8.21
C ILE A 23 5.32 8.99 -8.21
N THR A 24 5.70 8.51 -9.39
CA THR A 24 6.07 7.11 -9.64
C THR A 24 7.55 6.93 -9.96
N ASN A 25 8.32 8.02 -10.10
CA ASN A 25 9.76 7.96 -10.39
C ASN A 25 10.49 9.20 -9.90
N LEU A 26 11.82 9.12 -9.81
CA LEU A 26 12.68 10.18 -9.32
C LEU A 26 12.56 11.48 -10.12
N LYS A 27 12.54 11.39 -11.46
CA LYS A 27 12.47 12.57 -12.35
C LYS A 27 11.19 13.38 -12.14
N ALA A 28 10.05 12.70 -11.96
CA ALA A 28 8.79 13.37 -11.65
C ALA A 28 8.84 14.06 -10.28
N GLY A 29 9.47 13.44 -9.29
CA GLY A 29 9.68 14.03 -7.96
C GLY A 29 10.57 15.27 -8.01
N GLN A 30 11.68 15.23 -8.74
CA GLN A 30 12.58 16.37 -8.95
C GLN A 30 11.85 17.54 -9.62
N LYS A 31 11.14 17.26 -10.72
CA LYS A 31 10.36 18.29 -11.44
C LYS A 31 9.29 18.94 -10.56
N LEU A 32 8.64 18.15 -9.69
CA LEU A 32 7.68 18.72 -8.74
C LEU A 32 8.38 19.58 -7.69
N SER A 33 9.49 19.11 -7.11
CA SER A 33 10.26 19.84 -6.11
C SER A 33 10.74 21.19 -6.65
N GLU A 34 11.25 21.25 -7.88
CA GLU A 34 11.69 22.49 -8.53
C GLU A 34 10.57 23.51 -8.73
N ASN A 35 9.34 23.04 -8.93
CA ASN A 35 8.18 23.87 -9.26
C ASN A 35 7.13 23.95 -8.14
N PHE A 36 7.41 23.37 -6.96
CA PHE A 36 6.39 23.22 -5.90
C PHE A 36 5.82 24.55 -5.45
N LYS A 37 6.65 25.56 -5.19
CA LYS A 37 6.22 26.88 -4.74
C LYS A 37 5.26 27.58 -5.73
N SER A 38 5.43 27.34 -7.03
CA SER A 38 4.55 27.92 -8.05
C SER A 38 3.24 27.17 -8.22
N LYS A 39 3.23 25.87 -7.88
CA LYS A 39 2.07 24.99 -7.99
C LYS A 39 1.22 24.92 -6.73
N ALA A 40 1.81 25.13 -5.56
CA ALA A 40 1.17 25.04 -4.26
C ALA A 40 0.23 26.23 -4.00
N LYS A 41 -0.85 26.35 -4.79
CA LYS A 41 -1.84 27.45 -4.72
C LYS A 41 -3.25 26.95 -4.35
N ASN A 42 -3.42 25.64 -4.21
CA ASN A 42 -4.71 25.04 -3.91
C ASN A 42 -4.96 24.98 -2.38
N ASP A 43 -6.22 24.95 -1.99
CA ASP A 43 -6.64 24.74 -0.59
C ASP A 43 -6.24 23.35 -0.10
N LEU A 44 -6.25 22.34 -1.01
CA LEU A 44 -5.83 20.97 -0.74
C LEU A 44 -4.95 20.44 -1.85
N THR A 45 -3.74 20.01 -1.51
CA THR A 45 -2.87 19.25 -2.42
C THR A 45 -2.63 17.86 -1.85
N VAL A 46 -3.03 16.81 -2.57
CA VAL A 46 -2.78 15.42 -2.23
C VAL A 46 -1.61 14.91 -3.06
N LEU A 47 -0.51 14.54 -2.38
CA LEU A 47 0.69 14.04 -3.00
C LEU A 47 0.89 12.56 -2.64
N VAL A 48 0.83 11.67 -3.62
CA VAL A 48 1.13 10.25 -3.46
C VAL A 48 2.54 9.95 -3.97
N TYR A 49 3.39 9.46 -3.08
CA TYR A 49 4.76 9.09 -3.42
C TYR A 49 4.94 7.57 -3.28
N ASN A 50 5.03 6.86 -4.40
CA ASN A 50 4.92 5.39 -4.45
C ASN A 50 6.24 4.65 -4.15
N PHE A 51 7.23 5.28 -3.51
CA PHE A 51 8.56 4.68 -3.34
C PHE A 51 8.57 3.47 -2.40
N VAL A 52 7.90 3.56 -1.26
CA VAL A 52 7.96 2.50 -0.23
C VAL A 52 7.30 1.23 -0.73
N ASP A 53 6.18 1.35 -1.44
CA ASP A 53 5.52 0.23 -2.09
C ASP A 53 6.40 -0.37 -3.20
N MET A 54 6.99 0.46 -4.05
CA MET A 54 7.96 0.02 -5.07
C MET A 54 9.17 -0.69 -4.45
N LEU A 55 9.67 -0.25 -3.30
CA LEU A 55 10.76 -0.91 -2.58
C LEU A 55 10.37 -2.31 -2.11
N SER A 56 9.14 -2.48 -1.63
CA SER A 56 8.58 -3.78 -1.23
C SER A 56 8.53 -4.77 -2.40
N HIS A 57 8.07 -4.31 -3.56
CA HIS A 57 8.03 -5.12 -4.78
C HIS A 57 9.44 -5.43 -5.28
N ALA A 58 10.32 -4.44 -5.39
CA ALA A 58 11.68 -4.62 -5.85
C ALA A 58 12.49 -5.58 -4.95
N LYS A 59 12.25 -5.58 -3.63
CA LYS A 59 12.84 -6.57 -2.72
C LYS A 59 12.44 -8.00 -3.08
N THR A 60 11.25 -8.23 -3.59
CA THR A 60 10.81 -9.55 -4.02
C THR A 60 11.57 -10.03 -5.27
N GLU A 61 11.96 -9.11 -6.15
CA GLU A 61 12.54 -9.40 -7.46
C GLU A 61 14.07 -9.36 -7.49
N MET A 62 14.70 -8.56 -6.62
CA MET A 62 16.14 -8.30 -6.64
C MET A 62 16.86 -8.88 -5.42
N GLU A 63 17.76 -9.84 -5.64
CA GLU A 63 18.50 -10.52 -4.56
C GLU A 63 19.31 -9.56 -3.69
N VAL A 64 19.97 -8.56 -4.29
CA VAL A 64 20.72 -7.53 -3.56
C VAL A 64 19.83 -6.77 -2.56
N LEU A 65 18.60 -6.48 -2.94
CA LEU A 65 17.64 -5.81 -2.03
C LEU A 65 17.12 -6.77 -0.94
N LYS A 66 17.04 -8.06 -1.21
CA LYS A 66 16.73 -9.06 -0.17
C LYS A 66 17.82 -9.08 0.90
N GLU A 67 19.09 -9.03 0.53
CA GLU A 67 20.21 -8.97 1.47
C GLU A 67 20.21 -7.66 2.27
N LEU A 68 20.13 -6.51 1.62
CA LEU A 68 20.16 -5.19 2.24
C LEU A 68 18.98 -4.95 3.19
N ALA A 69 17.81 -5.45 2.84
CA ALA A 69 16.58 -5.37 3.61
C ALA A 69 16.13 -6.73 4.15
N SER A 70 17.06 -7.56 4.60
CA SER A 70 16.80 -8.93 5.09
C SER A 70 15.82 -8.97 6.28
N ASN A 71 15.70 -7.88 7.02
CA ASN A 71 14.81 -7.73 8.16
C ASN A 71 14.21 -6.33 8.22
N ASP A 72 13.28 -6.10 9.15
CA ASP A 72 12.58 -4.82 9.31
C ASP A 72 13.53 -3.65 9.59
N LYS A 73 14.64 -3.88 10.29
CA LYS A 73 15.63 -2.85 10.56
C LYS A 73 16.33 -2.39 9.28
N GLY A 74 16.74 -3.34 8.43
CA GLY A 74 17.34 -3.05 7.13
C GLY A 74 16.36 -2.33 6.21
N TYR A 75 15.11 -2.81 6.15
CA TYR A 75 14.06 -2.17 5.36
C TYR A 75 13.81 -0.71 5.78
N ARG A 76 13.66 -0.46 7.07
CA ARG A 76 13.50 0.91 7.61
C ARG A 76 14.73 1.78 7.35
N SER A 77 15.93 1.22 7.43
CA SER A 77 17.18 1.95 7.14
C SER A 77 17.25 2.43 5.68
N LEU A 78 16.89 1.55 4.73
CA LEU A 78 16.82 1.92 3.31
C LEU A 78 15.76 3.00 3.06
N THR A 79 14.57 2.86 3.63
CA THR A 79 13.50 3.85 3.51
C THR A 79 13.92 5.19 4.07
N LYS A 80 14.58 5.22 5.25
CA LYS A 80 15.09 6.44 5.87
C LYS A 80 16.15 7.11 5.00
N SER A 81 17.13 6.34 4.51
CA SER A 81 18.20 6.85 3.65
C SER A 81 17.63 7.44 2.36
N TRP A 82 16.69 6.74 1.73
CA TRP A 82 16.00 7.27 0.56
C TRP A 82 15.28 8.59 0.89
N PHE A 83 14.50 8.62 1.98
CA PHE A 83 13.73 9.80 2.36
C PHE A 83 14.63 11.03 2.56
N GLN A 84 15.77 10.85 3.24
CA GLN A 84 16.73 11.92 3.51
C GLN A 84 17.35 12.54 2.24
N ASN A 85 17.42 11.77 1.15
CA ASN A 85 17.99 12.18 -0.13
C ASN A 85 16.93 12.36 -1.24
N SER A 86 15.66 12.30 -0.88
CA SER A 86 14.56 12.34 -1.86
C SER A 86 14.04 13.75 -2.12
N PRO A 87 13.50 14.01 -3.32
CA PRO A 87 12.74 15.23 -3.60
C PRO A 87 11.56 15.45 -2.65
N LEU A 88 11.04 14.38 -2.03
CA LEU A 88 9.92 14.47 -1.06
C LEU A 88 10.34 15.31 0.16
N LEU A 89 11.54 15.12 0.69
CA LEU A 89 12.02 15.92 1.81
C LEU A 89 12.11 17.42 1.46
N GLU A 90 12.56 17.73 0.24
CA GLU A 90 12.61 19.12 -0.23
C GLU A 90 11.22 19.73 -0.40
N ILE A 91 10.26 18.96 -0.90
CA ILE A 91 8.85 19.38 -0.98
C ILE A 91 8.28 19.67 0.43
N ILE A 92 8.58 18.83 1.42
CA ILE A 92 8.17 19.03 2.82
C ILE A 92 8.79 20.32 3.40
N LYS A 93 10.07 20.58 3.13
CA LYS A 93 10.72 21.83 3.56
C LYS A 93 10.06 23.05 2.92
N GLN A 94 9.79 23.01 1.63
CA GLN A 94 9.08 24.09 0.93
C GLN A 94 7.65 24.30 1.45
N ALA A 95 6.92 23.20 1.75
CA ALA A 95 5.59 23.27 2.36
C ALA A 95 5.63 24.00 3.73
N LYS A 96 6.67 23.73 4.53
CA LYS A 96 6.91 24.46 5.78
C LYS A 96 7.16 25.95 5.54
N GLU A 97 8.01 26.32 4.59
CA GLU A 97 8.28 27.71 4.23
C GLU A 97 7.04 28.46 3.74
N LEU A 98 6.14 27.75 3.05
CA LEU A 98 4.86 28.27 2.57
C LEU A 98 3.76 28.26 3.64
N ASN A 99 4.08 27.87 4.87
CA ASN A 99 3.16 27.84 6.00
C ASN A 99 1.98 26.86 5.82
N PHE A 100 2.18 25.74 5.10
CA PHE A 100 1.17 24.71 4.96
C PHE A 100 1.03 23.83 6.21
N LYS A 101 -0.21 23.47 6.53
CA LYS A 101 -0.48 22.32 7.40
C LYS A 101 -0.21 21.05 6.59
N LEU A 102 0.68 20.19 7.08
CA LEU A 102 1.07 18.96 6.40
C LEU A 102 0.53 17.74 7.14
N ILE A 103 -0.11 16.84 6.43
CA ILE A 103 -0.55 15.54 6.93
C ILE A 103 0.24 14.47 6.19
N ILE A 104 0.93 13.61 6.93
CA ILE A 104 1.69 12.47 6.40
C ILE A 104 1.01 11.20 6.85
N THR A 105 0.64 10.37 5.91
CA THR A 105 -0.01 9.07 6.14
C THR A 105 0.32 8.10 5.00
N THR A 106 -0.22 6.89 5.06
CA THR A 106 -0.16 5.89 3.99
C THR A 106 -1.55 5.25 3.83
N ASP A 107 -1.80 4.57 2.73
CA ASP A 107 -3.05 3.85 2.45
C ASP A 107 -3.09 2.47 3.14
N HIS A 108 -1.95 1.84 3.36
CA HIS A 108 -1.81 0.58 4.09
C HIS A 108 -0.41 0.43 4.67
N GLY A 109 -0.25 -0.53 5.59
CA GLY A 109 1.05 -1.01 6.02
C GLY A 109 1.46 -2.29 5.29
N THR A 110 2.51 -2.96 5.77
CA THR A 110 3.02 -4.21 5.18
C THR A 110 3.46 -5.18 6.25
N ILE A 111 3.31 -6.48 5.97
CA ILE A 111 3.79 -7.56 6.86
C ILE A 111 4.83 -8.42 6.15
N ASN A 112 5.88 -8.81 6.88
CA ASN A 112 6.84 -9.79 6.41
C ASN A 112 6.22 -11.19 6.48
N VAL A 113 5.90 -11.80 5.32
CA VAL A 113 5.24 -13.10 5.26
C VAL A 113 6.25 -14.23 5.36
N LYS A 114 5.91 -15.29 6.13
CA LYS A 114 6.84 -16.40 6.44
C LYS A 114 6.25 -17.76 6.14
N ASN A 115 4.98 -17.96 6.41
CA ASN A 115 4.33 -19.25 6.40
C ASN A 115 3.35 -19.36 5.23
N PRO A 116 3.50 -20.34 4.33
CA PRO A 116 2.57 -20.52 3.23
C PRO A 116 1.30 -21.24 3.68
N SER A 117 0.16 -20.80 3.19
CA SER A 117 -1.11 -21.54 3.27
C SER A 117 -1.59 -21.85 1.85
N LYS A 118 -1.93 -23.13 1.63
CA LYS A 118 -2.38 -23.60 0.32
C LYS A 118 -3.83 -23.16 0.08
N VAL A 119 -4.06 -22.51 -1.05
CA VAL A 119 -5.39 -22.12 -1.51
C VAL A 119 -5.62 -22.60 -2.92
N VAL A 120 -6.81 -23.17 -3.17
CA VAL A 120 -7.27 -23.54 -4.51
C VAL A 120 -8.47 -22.69 -4.85
N GLY A 121 -8.50 -22.16 -6.04
CA GLY A 121 -9.61 -21.40 -6.59
C GLY A 121 -9.68 -21.53 -8.11
N ASN A 122 -10.73 -21.03 -8.71
CA ASN A 122 -10.87 -20.99 -10.16
C ASN A 122 -9.99 -19.90 -10.79
N LYS A 123 -10.00 -19.81 -12.13
CA LYS A 123 -9.16 -18.86 -12.90
C LYS A 123 -9.43 -17.39 -12.56
N ASP A 124 -10.63 -17.08 -12.07
CA ASP A 124 -11.04 -15.70 -11.74
C ASP A 124 -10.63 -15.29 -10.31
N THR A 125 -9.91 -16.16 -9.59
CA THR A 125 -9.43 -15.87 -8.23
C THR A 125 -8.34 -14.81 -8.26
N SER A 126 -8.42 -13.82 -7.36
CA SER A 126 -7.44 -12.74 -7.25
C SER A 126 -6.02 -13.26 -7.00
N LEU A 127 -5.02 -12.54 -7.53
CA LEU A 127 -3.61 -12.93 -7.42
C LEU A 127 -2.94 -12.52 -6.09
N ASN A 128 -3.56 -11.62 -5.31
CA ASN A 128 -2.97 -11.12 -4.08
C ASN A 128 -2.60 -12.25 -3.11
N LEU A 129 -1.52 -12.09 -2.36
CA LEU A 129 -0.99 -13.12 -1.46
C LEU A 129 -1.60 -13.08 -0.05
N ARG A 130 -2.21 -11.95 0.33
CA ARG A 130 -2.78 -11.76 1.67
C ARG A 130 -4.29 -11.89 1.70
N TYR A 131 -4.96 -11.71 0.55
CA TYR A 131 -6.38 -12.01 0.41
C TYR A 131 -6.65 -12.76 -0.90
N LYS A 132 -7.75 -13.48 -0.93
CA LYS A 132 -8.30 -14.02 -2.16
C LYS A 132 -9.77 -13.67 -2.24
N THR A 133 -10.21 -13.30 -3.43
CA THR A 133 -11.63 -13.23 -3.76
C THR A 133 -11.91 -14.14 -4.94
N GLY A 134 -13.00 -14.85 -4.89
CA GLY A 134 -13.37 -15.81 -5.94
C GLY A 134 -14.56 -16.66 -5.54
N ARG A 135 -14.97 -17.53 -6.48
CA ARG A 135 -15.99 -18.55 -6.24
C ARG A 135 -15.30 -19.84 -5.80
N SER A 136 -15.94 -20.60 -4.91
CA SER A 136 -15.50 -21.95 -4.54
C SER A 136 -14.04 -22.03 -4.11
N LEU A 137 -13.61 -21.13 -3.21
CA LEU A 137 -12.27 -21.15 -2.63
C LEU A 137 -12.15 -22.34 -1.67
N SER A 138 -11.07 -23.14 -1.83
CA SER A 138 -10.70 -24.22 -0.91
C SER A 138 -9.43 -23.81 -0.14
N TYR A 139 -9.51 -23.86 1.18
CA TYR A 139 -8.50 -23.37 2.12
C TYR A 139 -8.59 -24.10 3.46
N GLN A 140 -7.64 -23.89 4.34
CA GLN A 140 -7.71 -24.34 5.74
C GLN A 140 -8.35 -23.26 6.62
N ASP A 141 -9.46 -23.56 7.29
CA ASP A 141 -10.22 -22.60 8.11
C ASP A 141 -9.39 -21.94 9.20
N LYS A 142 -8.43 -22.67 9.79
CA LYS A 142 -7.54 -22.13 10.82
C LYS A 142 -6.65 -20.99 10.32
N ASP A 143 -6.32 -20.96 9.02
CA ASP A 143 -5.36 -20.06 8.40
C ASP A 143 -5.99 -18.75 7.92
N VAL A 144 -7.33 -18.68 7.90
CA VAL A 144 -8.04 -17.57 7.27
C VAL A 144 -9.13 -16.96 8.15
N LEU A 145 -9.44 -15.69 7.87
CA LEU A 145 -10.74 -15.09 8.13
C LEU A 145 -11.54 -15.16 6.84
N ALA A 146 -12.62 -15.94 6.84
CA ALA A 146 -13.48 -16.11 5.67
C ALA A 146 -14.71 -15.20 5.75
N VAL A 147 -15.02 -14.48 4.67
CA VAL A 147 -16.17 -13.60 4.53
C VAL A 147 -17.01 -14.11 3.36
N LYS A 148 -18.11 -14.77 3.68
CA LYS A 148 -19.03 -15.36 2.68
C LYS A 148 -19.97 -14.32 2.06
N ASP A 149 -20.32 -13.28 2.80
CA ASP A 149 -21.07 -12.14 2.30
C ASP A 149 -20.22 -10.86 2.38
N PRO A 150 -19.53 -10.48 1.28
CA PRO A 150 -18.70 -9.30 1.24
C PRO A 150 -19.43 -8.00 1.56
N LYS A 151 -20.71 -7.91 1.20
CA LYS A 151 -21.51 -6.70 1.43
C LYS A 151 -21.73 -6.41 2.91
N SER A 152 -21.77 -7.44 3.75
CA SER A 152 -21.95 -7.29 5.20
C SER A 152 -20.81 -6.49 5.88
N ILE A 153 -19.64 -6.41 5.22
CA ILE A 153 -18.49 -5.64 5.69
C ILE A 153 -18.03 -4.60 4.64
N HIS A 154 -18.95 -4.15 3.79
CA HIS A 154 -18.72 -3.11 2.79
C HIS A 154 -17.64 -3.44 1.73
N LEU A 155 -17.35 -4.71 1.50
CA LEU A 155 -16.48 -5.14 0.40
C LEU A 155 -17.28 -5.27 -0.91
N PRO A 156 -16.64 -5.04 -2.07
CA PRO A 156 -17.28 -5.20 -3.36
C PRO A 156 -17.65 -6.67 -3.61
N SER A 157 -18.83 -6.92 -4.13
CA SER A 157 -19.23 -8.24 -4.61
C SER A 157 -19.03 -8.29 -6.13
N LEU A 158 -17.99 -8.96 -6.58
CA LEU A 158 -17.68 -9.09 -8.01
C LEU A 158 -18.68 -9.98 -8.74
N ASN A 159 -19.27 -10.94 -8.02
CA ASN A 159 -20.27 -11.89 -8.51
C ASN A 159 -21.20 -12.29 -7.38
N MET A 160 -22.40 -12.84 -7.68
CA MET A 160 -23.39 -13.25 -6.68
C MET A 160 -22.85 -14.26 -5.63
N ASN A 161 -21.86 -15.08 -6.00
CA ASN A 161 -21.27 -16.11 -5.13
C ASN A 161 -19.80 -15.83 -4.79
N SER A 162 -19.36 -14.57 -4.88
CA SER A 162 -17.98 -14.21 -4.50
C SER A 162 -17.85 -14.20 -2.98
N SER A 163 -16.80 -14.83 -2.48
CA SER A 163 -16.37 -14.75 -1.09
C SER A 163 -14.98 -14.14 -1.02
N PHE A 164 -14.62 -13.64 0.14
CA PHE A 164 -13.26 -13.22 0.47
C PHE A 164 -12.68 -14.13 1.54
N ILE A 165 -11.39 -14.39 1.44
CA ILE A 165 -10.58 -14.95 2.52
C ILE A 165 -9.36 -14.06 2.73
N PHE A 166 -9.03 -13.82 4.00
CA PHE A 166 -7.88 -13.04 4.41
C PHE A 166 -6.92 -13.92 5.21
N ALA A 167 -5.64 -13.86 4.88
CA ALA A 167 -4.62 -14.60 5.59
C ALA A 167 -4.43 -14.02 7.02
N LYS A 168 -4.39 -14.91 8.02
CA LYS A 168 -4.07 -14.54 9.39
C LYS A 168 -2.56 -14.40 9.57
N ASP A 169 -2.16 -13.67 10.59
CA ASP A 169 -0.77 -13.50 11.01
C ASP A 169 0.18 -13.24 9.82
N ASN A 170 1.31 -13.90 9.79
CA ASN A 170 2.32 -13.80 8.72
C ASN A 170 2.15 -14.85 7.61
N LEU A 171 0.95 -15.41 7.46
CA LEU A 171 0.64 -16.36 6.39
C LEU A 171 0.57 -15.67 5.02
N PHE A 172 0.83 -16.42 3.96
CA PHE A 172 0.57 -16.01 2.59
C PHE A 172 -0.01 -17.14 1.76
N PHE A 173 -0.86 -16.81 0.81
CA PHE A 173 -1.53 -17.80 -0.02
C PHE A 173 -0.67 -18.23 -1.20
N ALA A 174 -0.52 -19.54 -1.37
CA ALA A 174 0.15 -20.15 -2.50
C ALA A 174 -0.74 -21.17 -3.19
N TYR A 175 -0.75 -21.15 -4.53
CA TYR A 175 -1.46 -22.15 -5.32
C TYR A 175 -0.70 -23.48 -5.34
N PRO A 176 -1.41 -24.62 -5.53
CA PRO A 176 -0.78 -25.93 -5.62
C PRO A 176 0.22 -26.08 -6.77
N ASN A 177 -0.06 -25.41 -7.90
CA ASN A 177 0.81 -25.47 -9.06
C ASN A 177 2.12 -24.73 -8.78
N ASN A 178 3.26 -25.41 -9.00
CA ASN A 178 4.59 -24.89 -8.67
C ASN A 178 4.73 -24.40 -7.22
N TYR A 179 4.04 -25.06 -6.29
CA TYR A 179 3.92 -24.65 -4.89
C TYR A 179 5.26 -24.31 -4.25
N ASN A 180 6.24 -25.24 -4.32
CA ASN A 180 7.55 -25.05 -3.70
C ASN A 180 8.31 -23.84 -4.29
N TYR A 181 8.18 -23.59 -5.59
CA TYR A 181 8.78 -22.44 -6.23
C TYR A 181 8.20 -21.12 -5.66
N TYR A 182 6.89 -21.00 -5.65
CA TYR A 182 6.24 -19.77 -5.15
C TYR A 182 6.41 -19.59 -3.63
N VAL A 183 6.43 -20.67 -2.86
CA VAL A 183 6.73 -20.62 -1.43
C VAL A 183 8.12 -20.04 -1.17
N ASN A 184 9.13 -20.51 -1.89
CA ASN A 184 10.49 -20.00 -1.75
C ASN A 184 10.63 -18.57 -2.26
N TYR A 185 9.93 -18.23 -3.34
CA TYR A 185 9.97 -16.91 -3.95
C TYR A 185 9.37 -15.82 -3.04
N PHE A 186 8.22 -16.09 -2.40
CA PHE A 186 7.51 -15.11 -1.59
C PHE A 186 7.86 -15.13 -0.09
N ARG A 187 8.47 -16.17 0.40
CA ARG A 187 8.88 -16.23 1.81
C ARG A 187 9.85 -15.11 2.16
N ASN A 188 9.62 -14.47 3.33
CA ASN A 188 10.40 -13.32 3.82
C ASN A 188 10.30 -12.07 2.92
N THR A 189 9.24 -11.95 2.11
CA THR A 189 8.91 -10.73 1.41
C THR A 189 7.89 -9.89 2.19
N TYR A 190 7.80 -8.59 1.91
CA TYR A 190 6.78 -7.72 2.46
C TYR A 190 5.57 -7.73 1.56
N GLN A 191 4.41 -8.03 2.14
CA GLN A 191 3.13 -8.13 1.43
C GLN A 191 2.08 -7.29 2.16
N HIS A 192 0.99 -6.98 1.47
CA HIS A 192 -0.12 -6.18 1.99
C HIS A 192 -1.46 -6.64 1.42
N GLY A 193 -2.56 -6.10 1.94
CA GLY A 193 -3.92 -6.42 1.51
C GLY A 193 -4.63 -7.42 2.43
N GLY A 194 -3.99 -7.85 3.53
CA GLY A 194 -4.60 -8.66 4.57
C GLY A 194 -5.18 -7.83 5.71
N ILE A 195 -5.32 -8.47 6.87
CA ILE A 195 -5.99 -7.94 8.05
C ILE A 195 -5.10 -7.92 9.30
N SER A 196 -3.78 -8.12 9.15
CA SER A 196 -2.87 -8.03 10.29
C SER A 196 -2.75 -6.58 10.77
N LEU A 197 -2.37 -6.38 12.03
CA LEU A 197 -2.19 -5.04 12.59
C LEU A 197 -1.13 -4.25 11.79
N GLU A 198 -0.10 -4.94 11.32
CA GLU A 198 0.98 -4.35 10.49
C GLU A 198 0.47 -3.85 9.13
N GLU A 199 -0.65 -4.36 8.65
CA GLU A 199 -1.25 -3.95 7.36
C GLU A 199 -2.31 -2.86 7.54
N VAL A 200 -3.09 -2.89 8.64
CA VAL A 200 -4.26 -2.02 8.82
C VAL A 200 -4.02 -0.82 9.74
N ILE A 201 -3.01 -0.88 10.64
CA ILE A 201 -2.63 0.27 11.45
C ILE A 201 -1.61 1.11 10.68
N ILE A 202 -2.05 2.31 10.31
CA ILE A 202 -1.24 3.26 9.54
C ILE A 202 -0.80 4.45 10.39
N PRO A 203 0.35 5.06 10.11
CA PRO A 203 0.75 6.31 10.76
C PRO A 203 -0.14 7.46 10.29
N TYR A 204 -0.41 8.38 11.19
CA TYR A 204 -1.08 9.65 10.89
C TYR A 204 -0.36 10.78 11.64
N VAL A 205 0.43 11.56 10.90
CA VAL A 205 1.27 12.62 11.44
C VAL A 205 0.79 13.96 10.94
N VAL A 206 0.53 14.89 11.86
CA VAL A 206 0.13 16.26 11.54
C VAL A 206 1.26 17.21 11.94
N LEU A 207 1.76 17.96 10.97
CA LEU A 207 2.72 19.03 11.16
C LEU A 207 2.01 20.36 10.92
N ASN A 208 1.88 21.15 11.96
CA ASN A 208 1.27 22.47 11.86
C ASN A 208 2.32 23.52 11.48
N PRO A 209 1.93 24.55 10.72
CA PRO A 209 2.78 25.73 10.52
C PRO A 209 3.11 26.37 11.87
N ARG A 210 4.29 26.97 11.94
CA ARG A 210 4.75 27.73 13.13
C ARG A 210 4.62 29.21 12.90
#